data_4c8ba1ed95eee48afbbb45c0844ab5c3
#
_entry.id   4c8ba1ed95eee48afbbb45c0844ab5c3
#
_cell.length_a   1.000
_cell.length_b   1.000
_cell.length_c   1.000
_cell.angle_alpha   90.00
_cell.angle_beta   90.00
_cell.angle_gamma   90.00
#
_symmetry.space_group_name_H-M   'P 1'
#
loop_
_entity.id
_entity.type
_entity.pdbx_description
1 polymer ?
#
loop_
_entity_poly.entity_id
_entity_poly.type
_entity_poly.pdbx_seq_one_letter_code
_entity_poly.pdbx_strand_id
1 'polypeptide(L)'
;MSEHFPRVSYIVIGSKERLSKVKSYKIEEGVECLLCPFQSLEELPSLLDLKIAELDSSVISLIPAGAFPRKDARAQLMHFSRSEYQFWGWYHFGNKFKGAAQSIGKINTLLNKVPQLEQGIFFSRPLYFSVGGLGDSGLNPFAELAKRFYLRLDPQN
;
A
#
# COMPACT_ATOMS: atom_id res chain seq x y z
N MET A 1 6.31 19.54 -24.07
CA MET A 1 5.33 18.57 -23.57
C MET A 1 5.84 17.98 -22.27
N SER A 2 5.20 18.33 -21.17
CA SER A 2 5.48 17.65 -19.92
C SER A 2 4.81 16.27 -19.97
N GLU A 3 5.61 15.21 -19.99
CA GLU A 3 5.06 13.88 -19.76
C GLU A 3 4.50 13.86 -18.35
N HIS A 4 3.19 13.76 -18.23
CA HIS A 4 2.52 13.67 -16.94
C HIS A 4 2.65 12.24 -16.42
N PHE A 5 3.78 11.95 -15.79
CA PHE A 5 3.91 10.69 -15.06
C PHE A 5 2.98 10.71 -13.84
N PRO A 6 2.31 9.59 -13.54
CA PRO A 6 1.51 9.54 -12.31
C PRO A 6 2.40 9.79 -11.09
N ARG A 7 1.88 10.54 -10.14
CA ARG A 7 2.58 10.84 -8.89
C ARG A 7 2.31 9.80 -7.81
N VAL A 8 1.12 9.22 -7.86
CA VAL A 8 0.67 8.21 -6.90
C VAL A 8 0.13 7.02 -7.66
N SER A 9 0.63 5.83 -7.33
CA SER A 9 0.13 4.57 -7.88
C SER A 9 -0.51 3.74 -6.77
N TYR A 10 -1.76 3.37 -6.96
CA TYR A 10 -2.47 2.42 -6.09
C TYR A 10 -2.38 1.04 -6.71
N ILE A 11 -1.86 0.08 -5.96
CA ILE A 11 -1.83 -1.33 -6.37
C ILE A 11 -2.86 -2.07 -5.51
N VAL A 12 -3.92 -2.55 -6.16
CA VAL A 12 -5.01 -3.28 -5.51
C VAL A 12 -4.68 -4.76 -5.52
N ILE A 13 -4.58 -5.34 -4.34
CA ILE A 13 -4.13 -6.71 -4.11
C ILE A 13 -5.32 -7.60 -3.80
N GLY A 14 -5.39 -8.76 -4.43
CA GLY A 14 -6.45 -9.73 -4.15
C GLY A 14 -6.36 -10.95 -5.05
N SER A 15 -7.22 -11.94 -4.81
CA SER A 15 -7.37 -13.06 -5.72
C SER A 15 -8.00 -12.59 -7.04
N LYS A 16 -7.80 -13.35 -8.11
CA LYS A 16 -8.44 -13.05 -9.41
C LYS A 16 -9.96 -12.87 -9.26
N GLU A 17 -10.58 -13.72 -8.47
CA GLU A 17 -12.02 -13.67 -8.23
C GLU A 17 -12.44 -12.36 -7.55
N ARG A 18 -11.73 -11.96 -6.50
CA ARG A 18 -12.01 -10.71 -5.78
C ARG A 18 -11.78 -9.50 -6.65
N LEU A 19 -10.69 -9.48 -7.41
CA LEU A 19 -10.35 -8.37 -8.29
C LEU A 19 -11.34 -8.23 -9.45
N SER A 20 -11.92 -9.34 -9.95
CA SER A 20 -12.93 -9.28 -10.99
C SER A 20 -14.21 -8.57 -10.55
N LYS A 21 -14.46 -8.51 -9.24
CA LYS A 21 -15.62 -7.83 -8.65
C LYS A 21 -15.35 -6.38 -8.28
N VAL A 22 -14.11 -5.93 -8.39
CA VAL A 22 -13.74 -4.54 -8.08
C VAL A 22 -14.26 -3.63 -9.18
N LYS A 23 -15.07 -2.64 -8.80
CA LYS A 23 -15.53 -1.62 -9.74
C LYS A 23 -14.39 -0.67 -10.06
N SER A 24 -14.40 -0.10 -11.28
CA SER A 24 -13.46 0.95 -11.65
C SER A 24 -13.55 2.10 -10.67
N TYR A 25 -12.43 2.46 -10.09
CA TYR A 25 -12.36 3.61 -9.20
C TYR A 25 -12.27 4.89 -10.04
N LYS A 26 -12.97 5.92 -9.58
CA LYS A 26 -12.84 7.25 -10.13
C LYS A 26 -11.54 7.86 -9.61
N ILE A 27 -10.54 7.98 -10.47
CA ILE A 27 -9.22 8.46 -10.07
C ILE A 27 -8.98 9.88 -10.57
N GLU A 28 -8.24 10.63 -9.78
CA GLU A 28 -7.85 12.00 -10.07
C GLU A 28 -6.69 12.04 -11.07
N GLU A 29 -6.42 13.21 -11.65
CA GLU A 29 -5.25 13.41 -12.49
C GLU A 29 -3.96 13.18 -11.69
N GLY A 30 -2.98 12.55 -12.30
CA GLY A 30 -1.71 12.23 -11.66
C GLY A 30 -1.75 10.98 -10.77
N VAL A 31 -2.84 10.22 -10.85
CA VAL A 31 -3.04 8.97 -10.09
C VAL A 31 -3.27 7.83 -11.07
N GLU A 32 -2.69 6.68 -10.79
CA GLU A 32 -3.03 5.45 -11.51
C GLU A 32 -3.42 4.36 -10.52
N CYS A 33 -4.20 3.40 -10.99
CA CYS A 33 -4.66 2.27 -10.21
C CYS A 33 -4.39 0.98 -10.98
N LEU A 34 -3.65 0.08 -10.38
CA LEU A 34 -3.24 -1.19 -10.97
C LEU A 34 -3.77 -2.35 -10.14
N LEU A 35 -4.08 -3.46 -10.82
CA LEU A 35 -4.52 -4.67 -10.13
C LEU A 35 -3.33 -5.64 -10.01
N CYS A 36 -3.19 -6.26 -8.84
CA CYS A 36 -2.17 -7.29 -8.59
C CYS A 36 -2.85 -8.57 -8.11
N PRO A 37 -3.26 -9.46 -9.03
CA PRO A 37 -3.81 -10.74 -8.63
C PRO A 37 -2.72 -11.67 -8.12
N PHE A 38 -3.03 -12.44 -7.07
CA PHE A 38 -2.13 -13.46 -6.57
C PHE A 38 -2.91 -14.72 -6.20
N GLN A 39 -2.24 -15.87 -6.29
CA GLN A 39 -2.83 -17.17 -5.94
C GLN A 39 -2.43 -17.60 -4.54
N SER A 40 -1.19 -17.31 -4.13
CA SER A 40 -0.69 -17.65 -2.81
C SER A 40 0.06 -16.46 -2.21
N LEU A 41 0.09 -16.38 -0.88
CA LEU A 41 0.84 -15.34 -0.18
C LEU A 41 2.34 -15.45 -0.42
N GLU A 42 2.83 -16.65 -0.76
CA GLU A 42 4.26 -16.87 -1.04
C GLU A 42 4.74 -16.15 -2.30
N GLU A 43 3.88 -16.05 -3.32
CA GLU A 43 4.25 -15.37 -4.57
C GLU A 43 4.07 -13.85 -4.51
N LEU A 44 3.28 -13.35 -3.55
CA LEU A 44 2.91 -11.94 -3.50
C LEU A 44 4.11 -10.98 -3.41
N PRO A 45 5.12 -11.21 -2.55
CA PRO A 45 6.26 -10.31 -2.47
C PRO A 45 6.99 -10.11 -3.81
N SER A 46 7.23 -11.20 -4.54
CA SER A 46 7.90 -11.14 -5.85
C SER A 46 7.06 -10.41 -6.89
N LEU A 47 5.75 -10.64 -6.90
CA LEU A 47 4.83 -9.95 -7.82
C LEU A 47 4.81 -8.44 -7.54
N LEU A 48 4.78 -8.04 -6.28
CA LEU A 48 4.78 -6.63 -5.90
C LEU A 48 6.11 -5.96 -6.24
N ASP A 49 7.23 -6.62 -5.97
CA ASP A 49 8.55 -6.09 -6.31
C ASP A 49 8.67 -5.83 -7.82
N LEU A 50 8.18 -6.75 -8.65
CA LEU A 50 8.19 -6.57 -10.10
C LEU A 50 7.31 -5.40 -10.54
N LYS A 51 6.09 -5.29 -10.01
CA LYS A 51 5.19 -4.20 -10.35
C LYS A 51 5.75 -2.84 -9.92
N ILE A 52 6.27 -2.74 -8.72
CA ILE A 52 6.83 -1.49 -8.19
C ILE A 52 8.06 -1.07 -9.00
N ALA A 53 8.88 -2.02 -9.44
CA ALA A 53 10.05 -1.72 -10.25
C ALA A 53 9.69 -1.08 -11.60
N GLU A 54 8.51 -1.37 -12.14
CA GLU A 54 8.03 -0.82 -13.42
C GLU A 54 7.39 0.56 -13.29
N LEU A 55 7.11 1.02 -12.06
CA LEU A 55 6.38 2.26 -11.82
C LEU A 55 7.33 3.46 -11.69
N ASP A 56 6.88 4.60 -12.20
CA ASP A 56 7.62 5.87 -12.11
C ASP A 56 7.06 6.81 -11.03
N SER A 57 5.97 6.42 -10.38
CA SER A 57 5.34 7.23 -9.34
C SER A 57 6.25 7.42 -8.14
N SER A 58 6.22 8.61 -7.56
CA SER A 58 6.99 8.91 -6.34
C SER A 58 6.38 8.27 -5.09
N VAL A 59 5.08 7.96 -5.12
CA VAL A 59 4.34 7.35 -4.01
C VAL A 59 3.65 6.08 -4.48
N ILE A 60 3.81 5.02 -3.71
CA ILE A 60 3.17 3.73 -3.94
C ILE A 60 2.23 3.44 -2.78
N SER A 61 1.02 2.98 -3.08
CA SER A 61 0.04 2.56 -2.08
C SER A 61 -0.42 1.14 -2.40
N LEU A 62 -0.22 0.23 -1.46
CA LEU A 62 -0.66 -1.17 -1.57
C LEU A 62 -1.93 -1.32 -0.75
N ILE A 63 -3.03 -1.68 -1.40
CA ILE A 63 -4.34 -1.77 -0.76
C ILE A 63 -5.03 -3.10 -1.08
N PRO A 64 -5.81 -3.65 -0.15
CA PRO A 64 -6.59 -4.84 -0.44
C PRO A 64 -7.81 -4.53 -1.30
N ALA A 65 -8.30 -5.51 -2.04
CA ALA A 65 -9.51 -5.38 -2.84
C ALA A 65 -10.69 -4.95 -1.95
N GLY A 66 -11.44 -3.94 -2.38
CA GLY A 66 -12.59 -3.42 -1.65
C GLY A 66 -12.28 -2.34 -0.61
N ALA A 67 -11.03 -1.96 -0.44
CA ALA A 67 -10.62 -0.98 0.58
C ALA A 67 -9.91 0.22 -0.06
N PHE A 68 -10.59 0.89 -0.99
CA PHE A 68 -10.03 2.07 -1.64
C PHE A 68 -10.05 3.27 -0.69
N PRO A 69 -8.94 4.02 -0.56
CA PRO A 69 -8.87 5.15 0.36
C PRO A 69 -9.87 6.25 0.03
N ARG A 70 -10.32 6.96 1.05
CA ARG A 70 -11.22 8.11 0.91
C ARG A 70 -10.52 9.26 0.21
N LYS A 71 -11.31 10.20 -0.28
CA LYS A 71 -10.81 11.37 -1.00
C LYS A 71 -9.79 12.18 -0.20
N ASP A 72 -10.02 12.36 1.10
CA ASP A 72 -9.11 13.09 1.97
C ASP A 72 -7.76 12.38 2.13
N ALA A 73 -7.77 11.06 2.29
CA ALA A 73 -6.55 10.25 2.34
C ALA A 73 -5.79 10.31 1.01
N ARG A 74 -6.52 10.22 -0.11
CA ARG A 74 -5.90 10.33 -1.45
C ARG A 74 -5.28 11.70 -1.66
N ALA A 75 -5.93 12.77 -1.21
CA ALA A 75 -5.40 14.12 -1.28
C ALA A 75 -4.13 14.27 -0.46
N GLN A 76 -4.07 13.63 0.70
CA GLN A 76 -2.88 13.61 1.54
C GLN A 76 -1.70 12.93 0.84
N LEU A 77 -1.92 11.78 0.22
CA LEU A 77 -0.87 11.09 -0.54
C LEU A 77 -0.38 11.94 -1.71
N MET A 78 -1.28 12.63 -2.40
CA MET A 78 -0.90 13.54 -3.47
C MET A 78 -0.06 14.70 -2.94
N HIS A 79 -0.38 15.22 -1.77
CA HIS A 79 0.41 16.25 -1.10
C HIS A 79 1.82 15.71 -0.77
N PHE A 80 1.91 14.52 -0.18
CA PHE A 80 3.18 13.88 0.12
C PHE A 80 4.02 13.62 -1.13
N SER A 81 3.39 13.32 -2.26
CA SER A 81 4.09 13.07 -3.52
C SER A 81 4.89 14.28 -4.02
N ARG A 82 4.54 15.46 -3.56
CA ARG A 82 5.24 16.72 -3.90
C ARG A 82 6.34 17.07 -2.92
N SER A 83 6.46 16.31 -1.82
CA SER A 83 7.50 16.50 -0.82
C SER A 83 8.82 15.88 -1.27
N GLU A 84 9.94 16.50 -0.89
CA GLU A 84 11.27 15.93 -1.09
C GLU A 84 11.62 14.89 -0.02
N TYR A 85 10.81 14.81 1.04
CA TYR A 85 11.07 13.92 2.16
C TYR A 85 10.54 12.53 1.91
N GLN A 86 11.24 11.52 2.41
CA GLN A 86 10.79 10.14 2.43
C GLN A 86 9.72 9.97 3.49
N PHE A 87 8.75 9.09 3.24
CA PHE A 87 7.67 8.80 4.18
C PHE A 87 7.09 7.42 3.94
N TRP A 88 6.37 6.92 4.94
CA TRP A 88 5.58 5.70 4.85
C TRP A 88 4.52 5.70 5.95
N GLY A 89 3.52 4.85 5.82
CA GLY A 89 2.46 4.70 6.81
C GLY A 89 1.45 3.66 6.37
N TRP A 90 0.37 3.54 7.10
CA TRP A 90 -0.73 2.66 6.74
C TRP A 90 -2.06 3.35 7.02
N TYR A 91 -3.12 2.79 6.41
CA TYR A 91 -4.44 3.38 6.51
C TYR A 91 -5.16 2.93 7.77
N HIS A 92 -5.89 3.87 8.36
CA HIS A 92 -6.83 3.57 9.42
C HIS A 92 -8.22 3.50 8.79
N PHE A 93 -8.54 2.37 8.15
CA PHE A 93 -9.90 2.15 7.66
C PHE A 93 -10.81 2.01 8.87
N GLY A 94 -11.44 3.12 9.26
CA GLY A 94 -12.31 3.14 10.44
C GLY A 94 -13.51 2.21 10.27
N ASN A 95 -14.13 1.93 11.32
CA ASN A 95 -15.42 1.30 11.69
C ASN A 95 -16.30 0.54 10.66
N LYS A 96 -15.92 0.40 9.40
CA LYS A 96 -16.75 -0.31 8.41
C LYS A 96 -16.71 -1.82 8.57
N PHE A 97 -15.85 -2.31 9.42
CA PHE A 97 -15.65 -3.72 9.59
C PHE A 97 -15.95 -4.07 11.05
N LYS A 98 -17.20 -4.35 11.31
CA LYS A 98 -17.68 -4.80 12.60
C LYS A 98 -17.62 -6.33 12.66
N GLY A 99 -16.44 -6.87 13.02
CA GLY A 99 -16.29 -8.30 13.20
C GLY A 99 -15.19 -8.62 14.19
N ALA A 100 -15.32 -9.76 14.89
CA ALA A 100 -14.35 -10.21 15.88
C ALA A 100 -12.93 -10.35 15.29
N ALA A 101 -12.82 -10.81 14.06
CA ALA A 101 -11.54 -10.96 13.36
C ALA A 101 -10.82 -9.63 13.17
N GLN A 102 -11.57 -8.54 12.99
CA GLN A 102 -10.98 -7.21 12.84
C GLN A 102 -10.57 -6.58 14.13
N SER A 103 -11.31 -6.83 15.20
CA SER A 103 -10.91 -6.39 16.53
C SER A 103 -9.55 -6.99 16.88
N ILE A 104 -9.31 -8.26 16.52
CA ILE A 104 -8.04 -8.93 16.74
C ILE A 104 -6.92 -8.32 15.88
N GLY A 105 -7.17 -8.07 14.60
CA GLY A 105 -6.21 -7.43 13.70
C GLY A 105 -5.87 -6.01 14.16
N LYS A 106 -6.87 -5.25 14.58
CA LYS A 106 -6.69 -3.90 15.12
C LYS A 106 -5.87 -3.91 16.41
N ILE A 107 -6.13 -4.86 17.29
CA ILE A 107 -5.36 -5.02 18.53
C ILE A 107 -3.90 -5.38 18.19
N ASN A 108 -3.69 -6.33 17.29
CA ASN A 108 -2.34 -6.70 16.86
C ASN A 108 -1.58 -5.52 16.24
N THR A 109 -2.24 -4.71 15.45
CA THR A 109 -1.63 -3.51 14.87
C THR A 109 -1.24 -2.51 15.95
N LEU A 110 -2.12 -2.27 16.93
CA LEU A 110 -1.83 -1.36 18.04
C LEU A 110 -0.68 -1.85 18.91
N LEU A 111 -0.63 -3.17 19.19
CA LEU A 111 0.42 -3.76 20.01
C LEU A 111 1.76 -3.81 19.28
N ASN A 112 1.76 -4.18 18.02
CA ASN A 112 2.98 -4.39 17.22
C ASN A 112 3.39 -3.17 16.40
N LYS A 113 2.51 -2.18 16.26
CA LYS A 113 2.70 -0.96 15.46
C LYS A 113 3.10 -1.26 14.01
N VAL A 114 2.53 -2.33 13.44
CA VAL A 114 2.76 -2.74 12.05
C VAL A 114 1.41 -2.98 11.35
N PRO A 115 1.29 -2.65 10.05
CA PRO A 115 0.05 -2.85 9.33
C PRO A 115 -0.17 -4.33 8.99
N GLN A 116 -1.45 -4.70 8.89
CA GLN A 116 -1.87 -5.98 8.34
C GLN A 116 -2.27 -5.79 6.87
N LEU A 117 -2.40 -6.90 6.12
CA LEU A 117 -2.80 -6.84 4.71
C LEU A 117 -4.12 -6.08 4.50
N GLU A 118 -5.06 -6.22 5.44
CA GLU A 118 -6.37 -5.57 5.38
C GLU A 118 -6.31 -4.06 5.55
N GLN A 119 -5.21 -3.56 6.10
CA GLN A 119 -5.05 -2.12 6.34
C GLN A 119 -4.38 -1.38 5.19
N GLY A 120 -3.65 -2.11 4.35
CA GLY A 120 -2.84 -1.48 3.32
C GLY A 120 -1.63 -0.74 3.87
N ILE A 121 -0.77 -0.30 2.98
CA ILE A 121 0.44 0.44 3.34
C ILE A 121 0.77 1.41 2.21
N PHE A 122 1.30 2.57 2.53
CA PHE A 122 1.78 3.52 1.54
C PHE A 122 3.20 3.98 1.89
N PHE A 123 3.97 4.32 0.88
CA PHE A 123 5.36 4.72 1.07
C PHE A 123 5.88 5.50 -0.14
N SER A 124 6.94 6.27 0.10
CA SER A 124 7.71 6.86 -0.99
C SER A 124 8.51 5.78 -1.71
N ARG A 125 8.54 5.82 -3.02
CA ARG A 125 9.23 4.81 -3.85
C ARG A 125 10.73 4.68 -3.52
N PRO A 126 11.49 5.79 -3.35
CA PRO A 126 12.89 5.67 -2.98
C PRO A 126 13.12 4.96 -1.65
N LEU A 127 12.23 5.16 -0.66
CA LEU A 127 12.33 4.46 0.62
C LEU A 127 12.20 2.95 0.44
N TYR A 128 11.26 2.51 -0.41
CA TYR A 128 11.06 1.11 -0.73
C TYR A 128 12.34 0.45 -1.25
N PHE A 129 13.00 1.08 -2.21
CA PHE A 129 14.24 0.56 -2.76
C PHE A 129 15.39 0.62 -1.76
N SER A 130 15.41 1.62 -0.88
CA SER A 130 16.47 1.75 0.13
C SER A 130 16.50 0.61 1.15
N VAL A 131 15.35 -0.06 1.36
CA VAL A 131 15.26 -1.21 2.28
C VAL A 131 15.30 -2.55 1.55
N GLY A 132 15.52 -2.53 0.22
CA GLY A 132 15.61 -3.74 -0.59
C GLY A 132 14.28 -4.35 -1.00
N GLY A 133 13.18 -3.61 -0.93
CA GLY A 133 11.86 -4.08 -1.31
C GLY A 133 11.31 -5.12 -0.34
N LEU A 134 10.41 -5.98 -0.85
CA LEU A 134 9.76 -7.03 -0.05
C LEU A 134 10.59 -8.30 0.05
N GLY A 135 11.21 -8.73 -1.05
CA GLY A 135 12.07 -9.92 -1.04
C GLY A 135 11.45 -11.13 -0.33
N ASP A 136 12.21 -11.73 0.59
CA ASP A 136 11.75 -12.87 1.41
C ASP A 136 11.01 -12.36 2.66
N SER A 137 9.87 -11.73 2.47
CA SER A 137 9.11 -11.11 3.56
C SER A 137 8.17 -12.07 4.30
N GLY A 138 8.12 -13.34 3.92
CA GLY A 138 7.30 -14.35 4.60
C GLY A 138 5.80 -14.17 4.36
N LEU A 139 4.99 -14.64 5.33
CA LEU A 139 3.53 -14.69 5.21
C LEU A 139 2.84 -13.35 5.50
N ASN A 140 3.54 -12.40 6.08
CA ASN A 140 2.99 -11.07 6.35
C ASN A 140 3.91 -9.99 5.76
N PRO A 141 3.83 -9.76 4.44
CA PRO A 141 4.74 -8.86 3.75
C PRO A 141 4.64 -7.41 4.23
N PHE A 142 3.45 -6.93 4.58
CA PHE A 142 3.30 -5.55 5.03
C PHE A 142 3.93 -5.31 6.40
N ALA A 143 3.78 -6.25 7.32
CA ALA A 143 4.42 -6.16 8.63
C ALA A 143 5.94 -6.20 8.50
N GLU A 144 6.47 -7.07 7.64
CA GLU A 144 7.91 -7.18 7.41
C GLU A 144 8.47 -5.91 6.75
N LEU A 145 7.76 -5.39 5.76
CA LEU A 145 8.14 -4.14 5.10
C LEU A 145 8.14 -2.97 6.10
N ALA A 146 7.12 -2.89 6.95
CA ALA A 146 7.02 -1.88 7.99
C ALA A 146 8.20 -1.95 8.97
N LYS A 147 8.61 -3.15 9.38
CA LYS A 147 9.78 -3.33 10.24
C LYS A 147 11.05 -2.79 9.59
N ARG A 148 11.22 -3.03 8.30
CA ARG A 148 12.37 -2.50 7.54
C ARG A 148 12.33 -0.98 7.45
N PHE A 149 11.13 -0.40 7.25
CA PHE A 149 10.96 1.06 7.21
C PHE A 149 11.25 1.70 8.58
N TYR A 150 10.83 1.08 9.68
CA TYR A 150 11.12 1.60 11.03
C TYR A 150 12.62 1.77 11.31
N LEU A 151 13.45 0.96 10.67
CA LEU A 151 14.90 1.10 10.79
C LEU A 151 15.42 2.38 10.11
N ARG A 152 14.63 3.02 9.29
CA ARG A 152 15.01 4.21 8.51
C ARG A 152 14.23 5.45 8.92
N LEU A 153 12.95 5.31 9.22
CA LEU A 153 12.05 6.45 9.39
C LEU A 153 10.79 6.04 10.16
N ASP A 154 10.29 6.95 11.00
CA ASP A 154 9.00 6.73 11.68
C ASP A 154 7.83 6.91 10.71
N PRO A 155 6.73 6.16 10.91
CA PRO A 155 5.58 6.27 10.02
C PRO A 155 4.81 7.57 10.20
N GLN A 156 4.14 7.98 9.12
CA GLN A 156 3.17 9.06 9.17
C GLN A 156 1.85 8.56 9.78
N ASN A 157 1.28 9.31 10.69
CA ASN A 157 0.02 9.00 11.35
C ASN A 157 -1.11 9.84 10.77
#